data_005f8ff4cf2f719a22d28ccb19b4e35d
#
_entry.id   005f8ff4cf2f719a22d28ccb19b4e35d
#
_cell.length_a   1.000
_cell.length_b   1.000
_cell.length_c   1.000
_cell.angle_alpha   90.00
_cell.angle_beta   90.00
_cell.angle_gamma   90.00
#
_symmetry.space_group_name_H-M   'P 1'
#
loop_
_entity.id
_entity.type
_entity.pdbx_description
1 polymer ?
#
loop_
_entity_poly.entity_id
_entity_poly.type
_entity_poly.pdbx_seq_one_letter_code
_entity_poly.pdbx_strand_id
1 'polypeptide(L)'
;MELKLSFFLRGGFLLVLCGILLGACMSDDEYSMSPADRLAFSADTVSFDTVFSGQPTTTNSFEVYNPTRKSIRLKNVYLEGEGNSVFRVNVDGVFLENGRLSGSEVEIPARDSIRIFVMANIADQGTSDVKKWEDKLVLQTEGGAEDRIVLEACSRDARRLKALVLDKDTVFSSALPYIVKDSLVVDENATLTLPAGCQLFFSAGASLIVRGTLHAEGTLTAKVLMRGERTDYMFPNQPYDRVPGQWGGVVFKAESHDNRLNFCDIHSGENGIRCEGGDDISQEKLRMENTILHNMSGDGLYAKASKVFVGNSQITNCGGNCVTLLGGDNTFVHATIGNFYVFAGGRGKALHYSNYMGEEVVPLNKATFLNCIVTGYSDDEIIGDASAEHADAPFEFFFQNCLLDTPPVEDERIVNCFWDRKKDGNEVWREDNFSPAFDLKRLIFSFTLNAKSQAVGNADVAISRQYYPTDMNGKSRLDGDASDIGCLQHLEAEEGSEEK
;
A
#
# COMPACT_ATOMS: atom_id res chain seq x y z
N MET A 1 45.21 24.17 -66.76
CA MET A 1 44.77 25.41 -66.09
C MET A 1 43.38 25.24 -65.43
N GLU A 2 42.62 24.26 -65.84
CA GLU A 2 41.23 24.00 -65.28
C GLU A 2 41.18 23.32 -63.89
N LEU A 3 42.23 22.51 -63.56
CA LEU A 3 42.20 21.80 -62.25
C LEU A 3 42.43 22.72 -61.03
N LYS A 4 43.12 23.82 -61.18
CA LYS A 4 43.39 24.79 -60.11
C LYS A 4 42.19 25.71 -59.81
N LEU A 5 41.39 25.99 -60.82
CA LEU A 5 40.22 26.85 -60.69
C LEU A 5 39.08 26.15 -59.92
N SER A 6 38.93 24.82 -60.13
CA SER A 6 37.94 23.99 -59.42
C SER A 6 38.23 23.82 -57.92
N PHE A 7 39.53 23.81 -57.54
CA PHE A 7 39.95 23.70 -56.16
C PHE A 7 39.70 25.00 -55.36
N PHE A 8 39.95 26.17 -56.03
CA PHE A 8 39.64 27.47 -55.39
C PHE A 8 38.15 27.75 -55.25
N LEU A 9 37.28 27.33 -56.18
CA LEU A 9 35.85 27.47 -56.11
C LEU A 9 35.24 26.57 -55.03
N ARG A 10 35.78 25.34 -54.89
CA ARG A 10 35.31 24.41 -53.81
C ARG A 10 35.76 24.86 -52.41
N GLY A 11 36.97 25.39 -52.27
CA GLY A 11 37.49 25.96 -51.02
C GLY A 11 36.74 27.23 -50.62
N GLY A 12 36.40 28.11 -51.56
CA GLY A 12 35.60 29.29 -51.32
C GLY A 12 34.16 28.98 -50.91
N PHE A 13 33.55 27.99 -51.55
CA PHE A 13 32.19 27.55 -51.20
C PHE A 13 32.12 26.91 -49.78
N LEU A 14 33.16 26.14 -49.40
CA LEU A 14 33.26 25.54 -48.06
C LEU A 14 33.47 26.61 -46.99
N LEU A 15 34.28 27.65 -47.26
CA LEU A 15 34.46 28.76 -46.31
C LEU A 15 33.23 29.63 -46.16
N VAL A 16 32.47 29.87 -47.23
CA VAL A 16 31.19 30.58 -47.16
C VAL A 16 30.13 29.74 -46.42
N LEU A 17 30.10 28.41 -46.64
CA LEU A 17 29.19 27.51 -45.92
C LEU A 17 29.53 27.42 -44.44
N CYS A 18 30.82 27.34 -44.05
CA CYS A 18 31.26 27.43 -42.67
C CYS A 18 30.95 28.80 -42.02
N GLY A 19 31.09 29.90 -42.78
CA GLY A 19 30.73 31.24 -42.30
C GLY A 19 29.23 31.39 -42.05
N ILE A 20 28.39 30.78 -42.87
CA ILE A 20 26.94 30.76 -42.66
C ILE A 20 26.55 29.86 -41.46
N LEU A 21 27.24 28.74 -41.27
CA LEU A 21 27.00 27.85 -40.10
C LEU A 21 27.50 28.46 -38.79
N LEU A 22 28.54 29.26 -38.79
CA LEU A 22 29.05 29.96 -37.62
C LEU A 22 28.23 31.21 -37.26
N GLY A 23 27.53 31.83 -38.21
CA GLY A 23 26.63 32.96 -37.99
C GLY A 23 25.26 32.55 -37.44
N ALA A 24 24.89 31.26 -37.51
CA ALA A 24 23.61 30.77 -37.02
C ALA A 24 23.57 30.57 -35.49
N CYS A 25 24.71 30.72 -34.79
CA CYS A 25 24.80 30.57 -33.32
C CYS A 25 24.85 31.91 -32.54
N MET A 26 24.71 33.05 -33.20
CA MET A 26 24.57 34.34 -32.50
C MET A 26 23.10 34.76 -32.57
N SER A 27 22.19 34.04 -31.87
CA SER A 27 20.93 34.66 -31.45
C SER A 27 21.29 35.57 -30.28
N ASP A 28 21.18 36.90 -30.43
CA ASP A 28 21.00 37.75 -29.25
C ASP A 28 19.81 37.21 -28.47
N ASP A 29 20.04 36.76 -27.25
CA ASP A 29 18.99 36.31 -26.37
C ASP A 29 18.06 37.49 -26.05
N GLU A 30 17.07 37.68 -26.91
CA GLU A 30 16.14 38.78 -26.77
C GLU A 30 15.10 38.37 -25.70
N TYR A 31 15.22 38.99 -24.52
CA TYR A 31 14.27 38.73 -23.41
C TYR A 31 12.94 39.45 -23.64
N SER A 32 11.87 38.83 -23.20
CA SER A 32 10.57 39.47 -23.21
C SER A 32 10.45 40.50 -22.11
N MET A 33 10.12 41.73 -22.52
CA MET A 33 9.80 42.85 -21.62
C MET A 33 8.28 43.14 -21.61
N SER A 34 7.46 42.23 -22.10
CA SER A 34 6.01 42.38 -22.19
C SER A 34 5.33 41.79 -20.96
N PRO A 35 4.47 42.59 -20.25
CA PRO A 35 3.66 42.03 -19.16
C PRO A 35 2.52 41.11 -19.62
N ALA A 36 2.29 41.02 -20.95
CA ALA A 36 1.32 40.09 -21.53
C ALA A 36 1.90 38.68 -21.73
N ASP A 37 3.24 38.53 -21.68
CA ASP A 37 3.89 37.27 -21.82
C ASP A 37 3.87 36.52 -20.49
N ARG A 38 2.89 35.59 -20.37
CA ARG A 38 2.59 34.83 -19.17
C ARG A 38 3.26 33.47 -19.19
N LEU A 39 3.60 32.97 -18.01
CA LEU A 39 4.06 31.62 -17.81
C LEU A 39 2.85 30.64 -17.74
N ALA A 40 3.09 29.39 -18.14
CA ALA A 40 2.13 28.30 -17.96
C ALA A 40 2.72 27.28 -16.98
N PHE A 41 1.85 26.59 -16.25
CA PHE A 41 2.25 25.61 -15.24
C PHE A 41 1.71 24.23 -15.60
N SER A 42 2.46 23.17 -15.26
CA SER A 42 2.01 21.77 -15.43
C SER A 42 0.92 21.38 -14.40
N ALA A 43 0.71 22.19 -13.39
CA ALA A 43 -0.31 22.01 -12.35
C ALA A 43 -0.80 23.37 -11.84
N ASP A 44 -2.05 23.46 -11.42
CA ASP A 44 -2.62 24.66 -10.80
C ASP A 44 -2.31 24.73 -9.29
N THR A 45 -2.10 23.59 -8.68
CA THR A 45 -1.80 23.43 -7.25
C THR A 45 -0.77 22.33 -7.04
N VAL A 46 0.19 22.56 -6.17
CA VAL A 46 1.10 21.52 -5.64
C VAL A 46 0.59 21.13 -4.26
N SER A 47 0.00 19.95 -4.17
CA SER A 47 -0.55 19.44 -2.92
C SER A 47 0.35 18.36 -2.31
N PHE A 48 0.59 18.50 -1.01
CA PHE A 48 1.08 17.42 -0.16
C PHE A 48 -0.13 16.90 0.62
N ASP A 49 -0.42 15.64 0.47
CA ASP A 49 -1.46 14.97 1.26
C ASP A 49 -1.15 15.10 2.77
N THR A 50 -1.84 14.39 3.63
CA THR A 50 -1.57 14.46 5.06
C THR A 50 -0.18 13.94 5.39
N VAL A 51 0.70 14.83 5.86
CA VAL A 51 2.09 14.53 6.23
C VAL A 51 2.27 14.59 7.74
N PHE A 52 3.28 13.90 8.26
CA PHE A 52 3.63 14.01 9.67
C PHE A 52 4.49 15.24 9.91
N SER A 53 4.09 16.09 10.87
CA SER A 53 4.89 17.21 11.33
C SER A 53 6.21 16.75 11.97
N GLY A 54 7.15 17.68 12.15
CA GLY A 54 8.47 17.42 12.76
C GLY A 54 9.48 16.70 11.86
N GLN A 55 9.17 16.52 10.57
CA GLN A 55 10.12 16.05 9.54
C GLN A 55 9.77 16.64 8.18
N PRO A 56 10.77 16.84 7.30
CA PRO A 56 10.51 17.28 5.93
C PRO A 56 9.71 16.21 5.15
N THR A 57 8.86 16.68 4.23
CA THR A 57 8.18 15.80 3.28
C THR A 57 9.14 15.30 2.21
N THR A 58 8.69 14.34 1.41
CA THR A 58 9.26 14.10 0.09
C THR A 58 9.16 15.35 -0.78
N THR A 59 10.01 15.43 -1.80
CA THR A 59 10.02 16.57 -2.72
C THR A 59 9.05 16.32 -3.87
N ASN A 60 8.09 17.22 -4.04
CA ASN A 60 7.24 17.29 -5.23
C ASN A 60 7.86 18.25 -6.25
N SER A 61 7.54 18.06 -7.53
CA SER A 61 8.01 18.96 -8.58
C SER A 61 6.92 19.25 -9.60
N PHE A 62 7.02 20.42 -10.23
CA PHE A 62 6.18 20.82 -11.35
C PHE A 62 7.02 21.58 -12.37
N GLU A 63 6.51 21.72 -13.58
CA GLU A 63 7.17 22.44 -14.65
C GLU A 63 6.51 23.79 -14.89
N VAL A 64 7.35 24.78 -15.18
CA VAL A 64 6.95 26.13 -15.57
C VAL A 64 7.39 26.36 -17.01
N TYR A 65 6.44 26.55 -17.90
CA TYR A 65 6.65 26.69 -19.33
C TYR A 65 6.66 28.16 -19.75
N ASN A 66 7.57 28.47 -20.66
CA ASN A 66 7.54 29.71 -21.42
C ASN A 66 6.91 29.44 -22.80
N PRO A 67 5.64 29.75 -23.04
CA PRO A 67 4.98 29.48 -24.32
C PRO A 67 5.39 30.49 -25.41
N THR A 68 6.15 31.54 -25.09
CA THR A 68 6.48 32.64 -25.98
C THR A 68 7.66 32.32 -26.90
N ARG A 69 7.95 33.24 -27.82
CA ARG A 69 9.07 33.10 -28.78
C ARG A 69 10.36 33.79 -28.29
N LYS A 70 10.33 34.45 -27.13
CA LYS A 70 11.47 35.10 -26.51
C LYS A 70 11.77 34.45 -25.18
N SER A 71 13.02 34.45 -24.76
CA SER A 71 13.39 34.01 -23.41
C SER A 71 12.72 34.91 -22.36
N ILE A 72 12.30 34.33 -21.24
CA ILE A 72 11.73 35.05 -20.10
C ILE A 72 12.73 34.95 -18.96
N ARG A 73 13.09 36.11 -18.38
CA ARG A 73 13.91 36.18 -17.17
C ARG A 73 13.04 36.49 -15.96
N LEU A 74 13.23 35.72 -14.88
CA LEU A 74 12.50 35.92 -13.63
C LEU A 74 13.21 37.03 -12.82
N LYS A 75 12.50 38.12 -12.54
CA LYS A 75 13.00 39.23 -11.72
C LYS A 75 12.99 38.86 -10.23
N ASN A 76 11.90 38.24 -9.78
CA ASN A 76 11.71 37.77 -8.42
C ASN A 76 10.92 36.47 -8.44
N VAL A 77 11.28 35.54 -7.54
CA VAL A 77 10.46 34.39 -7.18
C VAL A 77 10.31 34.41 -5.66
N TYR A 78 9.09 34.34 -5.15
CA TYR A 78 8.88 34.39 -3.71
C TYR A 78 7.62 33.67 -3.26
N LEU A 79 7.62 33.21 -2.01
CA LEU A 79 6.45 32.77 -1.29
C LEU A 79 5.73 33.96 -0.66
N GLU A 80 4.40 34.05 -0.74
CA GLU A 80 3.65 35.14 -0.13
C GLU A 80 3.85 35.22 1.40
N GLY A 81 4.01 34.04 2.06
CA GLY A 81 4.35 33.92 3.48
C GLY A 81 5.82 34.20 3.81
N GLU A 82 6.67 34.37 2.81
CA GLU A 82 8.12 34.62 2.94
C GLU A 82 8.80 33.61 3.92
N GLY A 83 9.61 34.14 4.87
CA GLY A 83 10.32 33.29 5.85
C GLY A 83 9.43 32.53 6.84
N ASN A 84 8.14 32.88 6.94
CA ASN A 84 7.15 32.16 7.77
C ASN A 84 6.49 30.97 7.05
N SER A 85 6.75 30.81 5.76
CA SER A 85 6.21 29.69 4.98
C SER A 85 6.75 28.35 5.48
N VAL A 86 5.88 27.34 5.52
CA VAL A 86 6.29 25.96 5.79
C VAL A 86 6.92 25.29 4.57
N PHE A 87 6.76 25.90 3.39
CA PHE A 87 7.29 25.37 2.14
C PHE A 87 8.74 25.80 1.91
N ARG A 88 9.50 24.92 1.28
CA ARG A 88 10.86 25.17 0.83
C ARG A 88 10.90 24.88 -0.67
N VAL A 89 11.39 25.85 -1.43
CA VAL A 89 11.31 25.83 -2.90
C VAL A 89 12.71 25.94 -3.49
N ASN A 90 12.98 25.12 -4.49
CA ASN A 90 14.14 25.21 -5.35
C ASN A 90 13.67 25.47 -6.78
N VAL A 91 14.16 26.55 -7.38
CA VAL A 91 13.82 26.98 -8.73
C VAL A 91 15.04 26.75 -9.61
N ASP A 92 14.97 25.76 -10.49
CA ASP A 92 16.04 25.43 -11.45
C ASP A 92 17.44 25.33 -10.79
N GLY A 93 17.52 24.64 -9.63
CA GLY A 93 18.76 24.46 -8.88
C GLY A 93 19.06 25.53 -7.82
N VAL A 94 18.31 26.64 -7.79
CA VAL A 94 18.50 27.73 -6.83
C VAL A 94 17.45 27.69 -5.72
N PHE A 95 17.87 27.63 -4.46
CA PHE A 95 16.96 27.66 -3.32
C PHE A 95 16.49 29.09 -2.98
N LEU A 96 15.21 29.22 -2.61
CA LEU A 96 14.69 30.47 -2.08
C LEU A 96 15.21 30.70 -0.65
N GLU A 97 16.06 31.67 -0.46
CA GLU A 97 16.51 32.08 0.87
C GLU A 97 15.41 32.91 1.56
N ASN A 98 15.01 32.52 2.77
CA ASN A 98 13.90 33.12 3.49
C ASN A 98 12.61 33.26 2.67
N GLY A 99 12.35 32.30 1.77
CA GLY A 99 11.17 32.29 0.92
C GLY A 99 11.25 33.21 -0.29
N ARG A 100 12.42 33.76 -0.63
CA ARG A 100 12.58 34.67 -1.75
C ARG A 100 13.88 34.42 -2.53
N LEU A 101 13.78 34.54 -3.83
CA LEU A 101 14.91 34.67 -4.77
C LEU A 101 14.74 36.02 -5.48
N SER A 102 15.75 36.90 -5.38
CA SER A 102 15.77 38.21 -6.04
C SER A 102 16.98 38.28 -6.98
N GLY A 103 16.77 38.84 -8.14
CA GLY A 103 17.78 38.92 -9.18
C GLY A 103 17.47 38.03 -10.40
N SER A 104 18.07 38.35 -11.52
CA SER A 104 17.79 37.73 -12.81
C SER A 104 18.65 36.48 -13.07
N GLU A 105 18.77 35.60 -12.10
CA GLU A 105 19.60 34.37 -12.25
C GLU A 105 18.86 33.22 -12.94
N VAL A 106 17.53 33.25 -12.97
CA VAL A 106 16.70 32.20 -13.56
C VAL A 106 16.10 32.65 -14.87
N GLU A 107 16.41 31.92 -15.92
CA GLU A 107 15.93 32.17 -17.28
C GLU A 107 15.15 30.97 -17.78
N ILE A 108 14.04 31.24 -18.49
CA ILE A 108 13.26 30.21 -19.17
C ILE A 108 13.39 30.46 -20.67
N PRO A 109 14.13 29.65 -21.41
CA PRO A 109 14.32 29.84 -22.85
C PRO A 109 13.00 29.85 -23.62
N ALA A 110 12.99 30.44 -24.80
CA ALA A 110 11.81 30.50 -25.65
C ALA A 110 11.27 29.08 -25.97
N ARG A 111 10.00 28.84 -25.67
CA ARG A 111 9.28 27.55 -25.87
C ARG A 111 9.89 26.38 -25.08
N ASP A 112 10.54 26.67 -23.99
CA ASP A 112 11.13 25.68 -23.07
C ASP A 112 10.50 25.78 -21.68
N SER A 113 10.99 24.98 -20.75
CA SER A 113 10.51 24.92 -19.37
C SER A 113 11.65 24.78 -18.38
N ILE A 114 11.37 25.18 -17.14
CA ILE A 114 12.20 24.88 -15.97
C ILE A 114 11.40 24.02 -15.01
N ARG A 115 12.12 23.27 -14.15
CA ARG A 115 11.49 22.47 -13.10
C ARG A 115 11.68 23.13 -11.75
N ILE A 116 10.57 23.23 -11.00
CA ILE A 116 10.55 23.74 -9.64
C ILE A 116 10.29 22.58 -8.70
N PHE A 117 11.11 22.48 -7.65
CA PHE A 117 11.00 21.49 -6.59
C PHE A 117 10.47 22.15 -5.32
N VAL A 118 9.53 21.48 -4.68
CA VAL A 118 8.89 21.94 -3.45
C VAL A 118 8.91 20.83 -2.42
N MET A 119 9.21 21.16 -1.17
CA MET A 119 8.98 20.32 0.00
C MET A 119 8.28 21.13 1.09
N ALA A 120 7.58 20.49 2.00
CA ALA A 120 7.06 21.12 3.21
C ALA A 120 7.89 20.66 4.42
N ASN A 121 8.16 21.59 5.33
CA ASN A 121 8.81 21.33 6.62
C ASN A 121 7.98 21.99 7.72
N ILE A 122 7.14 21.18 8.36
CA ILE A 122 6.13 21.63 9.31
C ILE A 122 6.56 21.18 10.69
N ALA A 123 6.73 22.11 11.62
CA ALA A 123 7.04 21.80 13.03
C ALA A 123 5.85 21.14 13.72
N ASP A 124 6.12 20.36 14.78
CA ASP A 124 5.08 19.79 15.64
C ASP A 124 4.20 20.90 16.21
N GLN A 125 2.89 20.72 16.18
CA GLN A 125 1.89 21.72 16.56
C GLN A 125 1.37 21.52 17.99
N GLY A 126 1.65 20.37 18.63
CA GLY A 126 1.17 20.02 19.95
C GLY A 126 -0.32 19.65 19.98
N THR A 127 -0.90 19.26 18.85
CA THR A 127 -2.32 18.90 18.74
C THR A 127 -2.52 17.59 18.00
N SER A 128 -3.65 16.93 18.27
CA SER A 128 -4.10 15.75 17.51
C SER A 128 -4.82 16.12 16.21
N ASP A 129 -5.15 17.40 16.02
CA ASP A 129 -5.95 17.83 14.88
C ASP A 129 -5.10 17.93 13.60
N VAL A 130 -5.72 17.62 12.48
CA VAL A 130 -5.12 17.86 11.16
C VAL A 130 -5.19 19.34 10.85
N LYS A 131 -4.04 19.95 10.53
CA LYS A 131 -3.95 21.35 10.18
C LYS A 131 -3.63 21.52 8.71
N LYS A 132 -4.42 22.35 8.01
CA LYS A 132 -4.15 22.74 6.62
C LYS A 132 -3.19 23.95 6.60
N TRP A 133 -2.21 23.87 5.69
CA TRP A 133 -1.26 24.92 5.36
C TRP A 133 -1.41 25.29 3.89
N GLU A 134 -1.40 26.55 3.59
CA GLU A 134 -1.52 27.07 2.24
C GLU A 134 -0.59 28.28 2.07
N ASP A 135 0.08 28.36 0.93
CA ASP A 135 0.89 29.51 0.51
C ASP A 135 0.84 29.61 -1.02
N LYS A 136 1.35 30.70 -1.56
CA LYS A 136 1.46 30.89 -3.01
C LYS A 136 2.89 31.20 -3.38
N LEU A 137 3.39 30.45 -4.35
CA LEU A 137 4.64 30.78 -5.02
C LEU A 137 4.35 31.72 -6.17
N VAL A 138 4.97 32.90 -6.12
CA VAL A 138 4.81 33.98 -7.09
C VAL A 138 6.06 34.07 -7.93
N LEU A 139 5.88 34.03 -9.26
CA LEU A 139 6.94 34.23 -10.26
C LEU A 139 6.71 35.54 -10.96
N GLN A 140 7.63 36.48 -10.76
CA GLN A 140 7.59 37.81 -11.37
C GLN A 140 8.63 37.93 -12.46
N THR A 141 8.23 38.22 -13.69
CA THR A 141 9.12 38.38 -14.84
C THR A 141 9.71 39.82 -14.90
N GLU A 142 10.83 40.00 -15.60
CA GLU A 142 11.37 41.33 -15.91
C GLU A 142 10.39 42.17 -16.72
N GLY A 143 9.59 41.54 -17.57
CA GLY A 143 8.50 42.21 -18.31
C GLY A 143 7.33 42.69 -17.46
N GLY A 144 7.29 42.36 -16.17
CA GLY A 144 6.25 42.80 -15.23
C GLY A 144 5.03 41.85 -15.17
N ALA A 145 5.06 40.69 -15.82
CA ALA A 145 4.06 39.66 -15.61
C ALA A 145 4.25 39.01 -14.23
N GLU A 146 3.16 38.64 -13.59
CA GLU A 146 3.17 38.02 -12.27
C GLU A 146 2.23 36.80 -12.28
N ASP A 147 2.81 35.59 -12.19
CA ASP A 147 2.11 34.33 -12.23
C ASP A 147 2.22 33.62 -10.87
N ARG A 148 1.18 32.89 -10.46
CA ARG A 148 1.09 32.27 -9.15
C ARG A 148 0.66 30.81 -9.25
N ILE A 149 1.22 30.00 -8.35
CA ILE A 149 0.78 28.62 -8.11
C ILE A 149 0.50 28.42 -6.62
N VAL A 150 -0.56 27.70 -6.29
CA VAL A 150 -0.93 27.37 -4.91
C VAL A 150 -0.09 26.18 -4.43
N LEU A 151 0.45 26.30 -3.22
CA LEU A 151 1.11 25.23 -2.47
C LEU A 151 0.26 24.89 -1.26
N GLU A 152 -0.10 23.65 -1.08
CA GLU A 152 -0.90 23.22 0.06
C GLU A 152 -0.37 21.93 0.69
N ALA A 153 -0.55 21.80 2.00
CA ALA A 153 -0.24 20.59 2.76
C ALA A 153 -1.22 20.47 3.93
N CYS A 154 -1.54 19.21 4.27
CA CYS A 154 -2.16 18.91 5.55
C CYS A 154 -1.12 18.27 6.46
N SER A 155 -1.07 18.67 7.74
CA SER A 155 -0.15 18.05 8.69
C SER A 155 -0.86 17.50 9.90
N ARG A 156 -0.25 16.47 10.47
CA ARG A 156 -0.69 15.81 11.69
C ARG A 156 0.53 15.47 12.55
N ASP A 157 0.43 15.72 13.84
CA ASP A 157 1.48 15.34 14.78
C ASP A 157 1.50 13.82 14.99
N ALA A 158 2.66 13.29 15.34
CA ALA A 158 2.85 11.89 15.63
C ALA A 158 3.84 11.67 16.79
N ARG A 159 3.64 10.63 17.57
CA ARG A 159 4.61 10.17 18.58
C ARG A 159 5.68 9.33 17.89
N ARG A 160 6.94 9.66 18.09
CA ARG A 160 8.08 8.94 17.49
C ARG A 160 8.69 8.00 18.48
N LEU A 161 8.73 6.73 18.12
CA LEU A 161 9.37 5.64 18.87
C LEU A 161 10.62 5.21 18.10
N LYS A 162 11.71 4.98 18.81
CA LYS A 162 12.95 4.49 18.20
C LYS A 162 13.54 3.37 19.04
N ALA A 163 13.68 2.17 18.45
CA ALA A 163 14.25 1.01 19.08
C ALA A 163 13.67 0.77 20.50
N LEU A 164 12.34 0.91 20.64
CA LEU A 164 11.67 0.84 21.93
C LEU A 164 11.43 -0.60 22.34
N VAL A 165 11.84 -0.96 23.55
CA VAL A 165 11.50 -2.23 24.22
C VAL A 165 10.51 -1.94 25.34
N LEU A 166 9.37 -2.61 25.31
CA LEU A 166 8.34 -2.56 26.34
C LEU A 166 8.57 -3.75 27.30
N ASP A 167 9.06 -3.46 28.49
CA ASP A 167 9.38 -4.43 29.55
C ASP A 167 8.23 -4.62 30.56
N LYS A 168 7.09 -3.99 30.33
CA LYS A 168 5.89 -4.05 31.16
C LYS A 168 4.63 -3.78 30.35
N ASP A 169 3.48 -4.15 30.90
CA ASP A 169 2.19 -3.89 30.30
C ASP A 169 2.02 -2.42 29.94
N THR A 170 1.72 -2.19 28.68
CA THR A 170 1.61 -0.86 28.12
C THR A 170 0.38 -0.73 27.22
N VAL A 171 -0.38 0.34 27.43
CA VAL A 171 -1.51 0.69 26.57
C VAL A 171 -1.15 1.93 25.75
N PHE A 172 -1.23 1.81 24.44
CA PHE A 172 -1.04 2.96 23.56
C PHE A 172 -2.31 3.81 23.49
N SER A 173 -2.14 5.10 23.21
CA SER A 173 -3.25 6.01 23.02
C SER A 173 -3.63 6.10 21.54
N SER A 174 -4.91 6.18 21.21
CA SER A 174 -5.37 6.45 19.85
C SER A 174 -5.41 7.93 19.47
N ALA A 175 -5.04 8.85 20.38
CA ALA A 175 -5.12 10.29 20.14
C ALA A 175 -4.15 10.77 19.06
N LEU A 176 -2.94 10.21 19.02
CA LEU A 176 -1.91 10.50 18.02
C LEU A 176 -1.39 9.21 17.41
N PRO A 177 -1.05 9.19 16.11
CA PRO A 177 -0.36 8.08 15.50
C PRO A 177 1.05 7.91 16.07
N TYR A 178 1.58 6.71 15.95
CA TYR A 178 2.96 6.38 16.33
C TYR A 178 3.79 6.13 15.07
N ILE A 179 4.95 6.75 14.98
CA ILE A 179 5.97 6.44 13.97
C ILE A 179 7.04 5.60 14.65
N VAL A 180 7.19 4.37 14.20
CA VAL A 180 8.15 3.41 14.73
C VAL A 180 9.38 3.38 13.82
N LYS A 181 10.54 3.77 14.38
CA LYS A 181 11.85 3.67 13.73
C LYS A 181 12.66 2.55 14.38
N ASP A 182 13.35 1.78 13.56
CA ASP A 182 14.08 0.56 13.89
C ASP A 182 13.09 -0.57 14.24
N SER A 183 12.76 -0.80 15.52
CA SER A 183 11.78 -1.81 15.93
C SER A 183 11.04 -1.40 17.20
N LEU A 184 9.83 -1.93 17.36
CA LEU A 184 9.06 -1.93 18.61
C LEU A 184 9.04 -3.37 19.11
N VAL A 185 9.60 -3.60 20.30
CA VAL A 185 9.70 -4.93 20.92
C VAL A 185 8.79 -4.98 22.14
N VAL A 186 7.93 -5.99 22.21
CA VAL A 186 7.19 -6.36 23.42
C VAL A 186 7.92 -7.51 24.09
N ASP A 187 8.49 -7.29 25.26
CA ASP A 187 9.29 -8.31 25.97
C ASP A 187 8.43 -9.42 26.58
N GLU A 188 9.03 -10.54 26.96
CA GLU A 188 8.34 -11.80 27.31
C GLU A 188 7.24 -11.66 28.36
N ASN A 189 7.42 -10.77 29.34
CA ASN A 189 6.46 -10.57 30.43
C ASN A 189 5.59 -9.32 30.28
N ALA A 190 5.53 -8.79 29.08
CA ALA A 190 4.80 -7.56 28.80
C ALA A 190 3.65 -7.81 27.83
N THR A 191 2.58 -7.05 28.03
CA THR A 191 1.44 -6.97 27.11
C THR A 191 1.37 -5.58 26.49
N LEU A 192 1.37 -5.51 25.15
CA LEU A 192 1.04 -4.28 24.43
C LEU A 192 -0.43 -4.30 24.06
N THR A 193 -1.18 -3.29 24.49
CA THR A 193 -2.56 -3.08 24.09
C THR A 193 -2.70 -1.90 23.13
N LEU A 194 -3.26 -2.15 21.98
CA LEU A 194 -3.59 -1.16 20.94
C LEU A 194 -5.11 -1.01 20.88
N PRO A 195 -5.69 0.07 21.45
CA PRO A 195 -7.13 0.30 21.44
C PRO A 195 -7.65 0.71 20.05
N ALA A 196 -8.98 0.72 19.90
CA ALA A 196 -9.66 1.14 18.69
C ALA A 196 -9.16 2.51 18.18
N GLY A 197 -8.87 2.57 16.88
CA GLY A 197 -8.36 3.76 16.20
C GLY A 197 -6.86 4.02 16.43
N CYS A 198 -6.14 3.16 17.14
CA CYS A 198 -4.68 3.27 17.27
C CYS A 198 -4.00 3.06 15.91
N GLN A 199 -3.00 3.89 15.59
CA GLN A 199 -2.34 3.87 14.29
C GLN A 199 -0.81 3.79 14.49
N LEU A 200 -0.20 2.76 13.90
CA LEU A 200 1.24 2.55 13.89
C LEU A 200 1.76 2.65 12.46
N PHE A 201 2.71 3.55 12.26
CA PHE A 201 3.40 3.76 10.99
C PHE A 201 4.87 3.37 11.17
N PHE A 202 5.35 2.48 10.34
CA PHE A 202 6.68 1.91 10.46
C PHE A 202 7.62 2.45 9.39
N SER A 203 8.80 2.89 9.80
CA SER A 203 9.89 3.23 8.87
C SER A 203 10.42 1.97 8.16
N ALA A 204 11.09 2.16 7.04
CA ALA A 204 11.69 1.06 6.28
C ALA A 204 12.58 0.18 7.19
N GLY A 205 12.36 -1.14 7.11
CA GLY A 205 13.05 -2.15 7.92
C GLY A 205 12.61 -2.25 9.39
N ALA A 206 11.72 -1.37 9.86
CA ALA A 206 11.16 -1.48 11.20
C ALA A 206 10.12 -2.60 11.29
N SER A 207 10.02 -3.25 12.46
CA SER A 207 9.09 -4.35 12.72
C SER A 207 8.46 -4.21 14.11
N LEU A 208 7.29 -4.83 14.29
CA LEU A 208 6.71 -5.12 15.59
C LEU A 208 7.12 -6.54 16.01
N ILE A 209 7.98 -6.66 17.00
CA ILE A 209 8.49 -7.95 17.48
C ILE A 209 7.85 -8.24 18.85
N VAL A 210 7.10 -9.32 18.93
CA VAL A 210 6.34 -9.69 20.13
C VAL A 210 6.92 -10.97 20.70
N ARG A 211 7.51 -10.87 21.89
CA ARG A 211 7.97 -11.99 22.72
C ARG A 211 6.93 -12.30 23.80
N GLY A 212 6.27 -11.27 24.32
CA GLY A 212 5.14 -11.34 25.24
C GLY A 212 3.81 -11.46 24.50
N THR A 213 2.89 -10.53 24.76
CA THR A 213 1.52 -10.57 24.23
C THR A 213 1.15 -9.26 23.53
N LEU A 214 0.42 -9.38 22.41
CA LEU A 214 -0.18 -8.25 21.68
C LEU A 214 -1.71 -8.37 21.69
N HIS A 215 -2.40 -7.34 22.18
CA HIS A 215 -3.83 -7.16 22.04
C HIS A 215 -4.09 -5.92 21.18
N ALA A 216 -4.49 -6.10 19.93
CA ALA A 216 -4.93 -5.03 19.03
C ALA A 216 -6.45 -5.16 18.85
N GLU A 217 -7.18 -4.31 19.56
CA GLU A 217 -8.64 -4.38 19.69
C GLU A 217 -9.29 -3.14 19.05
N GLY A 218 -9.49 -3.23 17.74
CA GLY A 218 -10.21 -2.23 16.97
C GLY A 218 -11.75 -2.41 17.07
N THR A 219 -12.45 -1.62 16.27
CA THR A 219 -13.90 -1.76 16.02
C THR A 219 -14.16 -1.58 14.53
N LEU A 220 -15.35 -1.91 14.09
CA LEU A 220 -15.78 -1.74 12.70
C LEU A 220 -15.50 -0.31 12.18
N THR A 221 -15.77 0.70 13.00
CA THR A 221 -15.62 2.12 12.64
C THR A 221 -14.27 2.73 13.01
N ALA A 222 -13.45 2.04 13.82
CA ALA A 222 -12.16 2.52 14.32
C ALA A 222 -11.17 1.35 14.39
N LYS A 223 -10.69 0.92 13.23
CA LYS A 223 -9.72 -0.18 13.12
C LYS A 223 -8.37 0.21 13.73
N VAL A 224 -7.62 -0.78 14.20
CA VAL A 224 -6.20 -0.60 14.49
C VAL A 224 -5.44 -0.69 13.18
N LEU A 225 -4.64 0.34 12.86
CA LEU A 225 -3.89 0.44 11.62
C LEU A 225 -2.39 0.15 11.85
N MET A 226 -1.81 -0.72 11.02
CA MET A 226 -0.36 -0.99 10.99
C MET A 226 0.12 -0.98 9.53
N ARG A 227 1.00 -0.03 9.16
CA ARG A 227 1.48 0.13 7.79
C ARG A 227 2.82 0.86 7.72
N GLY A 228 3.39 0.97 6.52
CA GLY A 228 4.55 1.82 6.26
C GLY A 228 4.27 3.31 6.51
N GLU A 229 5.28 4.09 6.87
CA GLU A 229 5.13 5.51 7.25
C GLU A 229 4.92 6.45 6.06
N ARG A 230 5.14 6.00 4.83
CA ARG A 230 5.01 6.85 3.64
C ARG A 230 3.56 7.20 3.36
N THR A 231 3.27 8.49 3.27
CA THR A 231 1.94 9.05 2.97
C THR A 231 1.87 9.69 1.59
N ASP A 232 2.97 9.71 0.86
CA ASP A 232 3.10 10.25 -0.50
C ASP A 232 2.69 9.23 -1.59
N TYR A 233 2.87 9.62 -2.83
CA TYR A 233 2.53 8.80 -4.00
C TYR A 233 3.79 8.29 -4.71
N MET A 234 3.77 7.04 -5.15
CA MET A 234 4.79 6.45 -6.03
C MET A 234 4.61 6.97 -7.46
N PHE A 235 3.39 6.97 -7.94
CA PHE A 235 2.95 7.51 -9.23
C PHE A 235 1.62 8.23 -9.06
N PRO A 236 1.22 9.11 -9.98
CA PRO A 236 -0.12 9.69 -9.96
C PRO A 236 -1.19 8.58 -9.81
N ASN A 237 -2.04 8.68 -8.81
CA ASN A 237 -3.08 7.70 -8.45
C ASN A 237 -2.60 6.41 -7.77
N GLN A 238 -1.31 6.26 -7.46
CA GLN A 238 -0.78 5.11 -6.72
C GLN A 238 -0.10 5.56 -5.42
N PRO A 239 -0.85 5.72 -4.34
CA PRO A 239 -0.27 6.08 -3.05
C PRO A 239 0.60 4.95 -2.50
N TYR A 240 1.67 5.29 -1.79
CA TYR A 240 2.49 4.30 -1.09
C TYR A 240 1.71 3.46 -0.08
N ASP A 241 0.57 3.94 0.36
CA ASP A 241 -0.40 3.19 1.15
C ASP A 241 -0.72 1.79 0.60
N ARG A 242 -0.69 1.65 -0.73
CA ARG A 242 -1.02 0.41 -1.45
C ARG A 242 0.20 -0.36 -1.95
N VAL A 243 1.40 0.17 -1.74
CA VAL A 243 2.65 -0.42 -2.24
C VAL A 243 3.26 -1.32 -1.17
N PRO A 244 3.56 -2.59 -1.45
CA PRO A 244 4.15 -3.52 -0.49
C PRO A 244 5.63 -3.22 -0.20
N GLY A 245 6.20 -3.87 0.83
CA GLY A 245 7.64 -3.87 1.09
C GLY A 245 8.15 -2.64 1.84
N GLN A 246 7.32 -1.92 2.58
CA GLN A 246 7.72 -0.69 3.27
C GLN A 246 8.21 -0.89 4.70
N TRP A 247 7.87 -2.01 5.36
CA TRP A 247 8.24 -2.33 6.74
C TRP A 247 8.28 -3.84 6.95
N GLY A 248 8.94 -4.30 8.01
CA GLY A 248 9.24 -5.73 8.16
C GLY A 248 8.06 -6.63 8.54
N GLY A 249 6.95 -6.07 9.09
CA GLY A 249 5.77 -6.82 9.53
C GLY A 249 5.72 -7.06 11.04
N VAL A 250 4.79 -7.94 11.45
CA VAL A 250 4.58 -8.37 12.85
C VAL A 250 5.18 -9.75 13.06
N VAL A 251 6.02 -9.91 14.06
CA VAL A 251 6.69 -11.18 14.37
C VAL A 251 6.34 -11.63 15.78
N PHE A 252 5.56 -12.70 15.89
CA PHE A 252 5.32 -13.40 17.16
C PHE A 252 6.41 -14.46 17.36
N LYS A 253 7.26 -14.24 18.36
CA LYS A 253 8.37 -15.15 18.68
C LYS A 253 7.87 -16.47 19.26
N ALA A 254 8.76 -17.45 19.39
CA ALA A 254 8.41 -18.79 19.87
C ALA A 254 7.70 -18.77 21.23
N GLU A 255 8.14 -17.93 22.13
CA GLU A 255 7.61 -17.73 23.49
C GLU A 255 6.28 -16.94 23.54
N SER A 256 5.90 -16.24 22.48
CA SER A 256 4.69 -15.38 22.43
C SER A 256 3.41 -16.19 22.30
N HIS A 257 2.40 -15.89 23.13
CA HIS A 257 1.09 -16.53 23.13
C HIS A 257 -0.05 -15.54 23.40
N ASP A 258 -1.28 -15.99 23.22
CA ASP A 258 -2.53 -15.24 23.48
C ASP A 258 -2.63 -13.90 22.73
N ASN A 259 -2.01 -13.83 21.56
CA ASN A 259 -2.07 -12.64 20.74
C ASN A 259 -3.44 -12.50 20.08
N ARG A 260 -4.01 -11.30 20.12
CA ARG A 260 -5.34 -10.99 19.56
C ARG A 260 -5.25 -9.81 18.62
N LEU A 261 -5.77 -10.01 17.43
CA LEU A 261 -5.95 -8.98 16.41
C LEU A 261 -7.41 -8.97 16.01
N ASN A 262 -8.13 -7.92 16.36
CA ASN A 262 -9.55 -7.78 16.07
C ASN A 262 -9.82 -6.42 15.44
N PHE A 263 -10.51 -6.38 14.30
CA PHE A 263 -10.70 -5.18 13.50
C PHE A 263 -9.40 -4.41 13.28
N CYS A 264 -8.39 -5.11 12.75
CA CYS A 264 -7.13 -4.51 12.34
C CYS A 264 -7.07 -4.35 10.82
N ASP A 265 -6.24 -3.41 10.37
CA ASP A 265 -5.85 -3.23 8.97
C ASP A 265 -4.32 -3.21 8.93
N ILE A 266 -3.72 -4.27 8.36
CA ILE A 266 -2.27 -4.50 8.37
C ILE A 266 -1.83 -4.64 6.92
N HIS A 267 -1.01 -3.70 6.43
CA HIS A 267 -0.65 -3.71 5.02
C HIS A 267 0.71 -3.08 4.69
N SER A 268 1.10 -3.22 3.44
CA SER A 268 2.28 -2.61 2.82
C SER A 268 3.62 -3.08 3.41
N GLY A 269 3.66 -4.23 4.09
CA GLY A 269 4.87 -4.81 4.68
C GLY A 269 5.71 -5.63 3.70
N GLU A 270 6.93 -5.97 4.14
CA GLU A 270 7.69 -7.06 3.53
C GLU A 270 7.01 -8.39 3.81
N ASN A 271 6.69 -8.65 5.08
CA ASN A 271 5.85 -9.73 5.53
C ASN A 271 4.66 -9.16 6.31
N GLY A 272 3.57 -9.90 6.37
CA GLY A 272 2.43 -9.51 7.19
C GLY A 272 2.63 -9.95 8.64
N ILE A 273 2.20 -11.17 8.96
CA ILE A 273 2.30 -11.76 10.30
C ILE A 273 3.13 -13.04 10.20
N ARG A 274 4.16 -13.14 11.06
CA ARG A 274 4.98 -14.32 11.20
C ARG A 274 4.84 -14.89 12.60
N CYS A 275 4.30 -16.10 12.71
CA CYS A 275 4.24 -16.89 13.93
C CYS A 275 5.40 -17.88 13.94
N GLU A 276 6.43 -17.63 14.78
CA GLU A 276 7.54 -18.56 14.95
C GLU A 276 7.11 -19.71 15.88
N GLY A 277 7.51 -20.94 15.51
CA GLY A 277 7.17 -22.13 16.26
C GLY A 277 7.74 -22.15 17.67
N GLY A 278 6.96 -22.71 18.59
CA GLY A 278 7.38 -23.05 19.94
C GLY A 278 7.26 -24.54 20.20
N ASP A 279 7.80 -24.99 21.33
CA ASP A 279 7.75 -26.40 21.75
C ASP A 279 6.33 -26.82 22.18
N ASP A 280 5.50 -25.89 22.61
CA ASP A 280 4.14 -26.12 23.07
C ASP A 280 3.09 -25.48 22.13
N ILE A 281 2.43 -26.30 21.34
CA ILE A 281 1.33 -25.89 20.44
C ILE A 281 -0.06 -26.01 21.11
N SER A 282 -0.14 -26.30 22.40
CA SER A 282 -1.44 -26.35 23.11
C SER A 282 -2.01 -24.96 23.33
N GLN A 283 -1.16 -23.96 23.50
CA GLN A 283 -1.54 -22.57 23.68
C GLN A 283 -1.82 -21.89 22.34
N GLU A 284 -2.88 -21.09 22.29
CA GLU A 284 -3.19 -20.30 21.10
C GLU A 284 -2.14 -19.18 20.94
N LYS A 285 -1.41 -19.22 19.81
CA LYS A 285 -0.41 -18.20 19.50
C LYS A 285 -1.04 -16.94 18.94
N LEU A 286 -2.02 -17.09 18.06
CA LEU A 286 -2.70 -15.98 17.39
C LEU A 286 -4.18 -16.27 17.18
N ARG A 287 -5.01 -15.30 17.58
CA ARG A 287 -6.39 -15.17 17.17
C ARG A 287 -6.54 -13.88 16.35
N MET A 288 -6.89 -14.03 15.09
CA MET A 288 -7.09 -12.92 14.16
C MET A 288 -8.53 -12.93 13.65
N GLU A 289 -9.29 -11.89 13.98
CA GLU A 289 -10.72 -11.80 13.67
C GLU A 289 -11.05 -10.44 13.04
N ASN A 290 -12.01 -10.41 12.12
CA ASN A 290 -12.49 -9.17 11.46
C ASN A 290 -11.36 -8.28 10.91
N THR A 291 -10.26 -8.89 10.49
CA THR A 291 -9.00 -8.21 10.19
C THR A 291 -8.65 -8.32 8.70
N ILE A 292 -8.11 -7.25 8.14
CA ILE A 292 -7.58 -7.22 6.77
C ILE A 292 -6.06 -7.24 6.83
N LEU A 293 -5.46 -8.23 6.16
CA LEU A 293 -4.02 -8.39 5.99
C LEU A 293 -3.72 -8.41 4.50
N HIS A 294 -3.03 -7.39 3.96
CA HIS A 294 -2.91 -7.28 2.52
C HIS A 294 -1.67 -6.53 2.02
N ASN A 295 -1.36 -6.69 0.73
CA ASN A 295 -0.28 -5.99 0.03
C ASN A 295 1.09 -6.19 0.70
N MET A 296 1.50 -7.45 0.87
CA MET A 296 2.84 -7.81 1.37
C MET A 296 3.76 -8.19 0.20
N SER A 297 5.04 -7.86 0.26
CA SER A 297 6.00 -8.29 -0.75
C SER A 297 6.47 -9.75 -0.56
N GLY A 298 6.37 -10.27 0.65
CA GLY A 298 6.56 -11.67 1.04
C GLY A 298 5.24 -12.33 1.41
N ASP A 299 5.23 -13.18 2.45
CA ASP A 299 4.04 -13.90 2.92
C ASP A 299 3.08 -12.98 3.69
N GLY A 300 1.78 -13.25 3.56
CA GLY A 300 0.75 -12.60 4.38
C GLY A 300 0.78 -13.14 5.82
N LEU A 301 0.28 -14.34 6.04
CA LEU A 301 0.35 -15.06 7.31
C LEU A 301 1.27 -16.28 7.16
N TYR A 302 2.37 -16.29 7.87
CA TYR A 302 3.26 -17.45 8.01
C TYR A 302 3.17 -18.00 9.43
N ALA A 303 2.79 -19.27 9.57
CA ALA A 303 2.71 -19.96 10.86
C ALA A 303 3.49 -21.27 10.83
N LYS A 304 4.50 -21.39 11.70
CA LYS A 304 5.27 -22.63 11.88
C LYS A 304 4.98 -23.20 13.27
N ALA A 305 4.64 -24.49 13.33
CA ALA A 305 4.39 -25.22 14.57
C ALA A 305 3.60 -24.36 15.59
N SER A 306 2.48 -23.80 15.17
CA SER A 306 1.71 -22.83 15.93
C SER A 306 0.24 -23.20 15.98
N LYS A 307 -0.47 -22.75 17.00
CA LYS A 307 -1.93 -22.80 17.06
C LYS A 307 -2.51 -21.44 16.68
N VAL A 308 -3.17 -21.39 15.51
CA VAL A 308 -3.69 -20.16 14.93
C VAL A 308 -5.19 -20.28 14.65
N PHE A 309 -5.94 -19.26 15.02
CA PHE A 309 -7.32 -19.09 14.64
C PHE A 309 -7.50 -17.82 13.80
N VAL A 310 -8.09 -17.97 12.61
CA VAL A 310 -8.44 -16.85 11.72
C VAL A 310 -9.93 -16.90 11.41
N GLY A 311 -10.64 -15.84 11.73
CA GLY A 311 -12.06 -15.77 11.50
C GLY A 311 -12.55 -14.47 10.92
N ASN A 312 -13.52 -14.56 10.00
CA ASN A 312 -14.18 -13.38 9.42
C ASN A 312 -13.18 -12.33 8.89
N SER A 313 -12.09 -12.79 8.27
CA SER A 313 -10.91 -11.98 7.92
C SER A 313 -10.52 -12.14 6.47
N GLN A 314 -9.80 -11.14 5.95
CA GLN A 314 -9.26 -11.10 4.61
C GLN A 314 -7.74 -11.17 4.65
N ILE A 315 -7.13 -12.08 3.86
CA ILE A 315 -5.66 -12.18 3.65
C ILE A 315 -5.41 -12.19 2.14
N THR A 316 -4.87 -11.10 1.60
CA THR A 316 -4.87 -10.92 0.14
C THR A 316 -3.62 -10.21 -0.40
N ASN A 317 -3.32 -10.47 -1.68
CA ASN A 317 -2.32 -9.71 -2.46
C ASN A 317 -0.92 -9.78 -1.87
N CYS A 318 -0.32 -10.97 -1.82
CA CYS A 318 1.03 -11.21 -1.31
C CYS A 318 1.98 -11.68 -2.42
N GLY A 319 3.21 -11.17 -2.41
CA GLY A 319 4.26 -11.60 -3.33
C GLY A 319 4.74 -13.02 -3.02
N GLY A 320 4.76 -13.41 -1.75
CA GLY A 320 4.82 -14.78 -1.27
C GLY A 320 3.44 -15.42 -1.22
N ASN A 321 3.22 -16.38 -0.35
CA ASN A 321 1.90 -16.97 -0.15
C ASN A 321 1.03 -16.03 0.70
N CYS A 322 -0.28 -15.99 0.43
CA CYS A 322 -1.17 -15.29 1.35
C CYS A 322 -1.19 -15.98 2.72
N VAL A 323 -1.24 -17.31 2.73
CA VAL A 323 -1.17 -18.12 3.95
C VAL A 323 -0.17 -19.26 3.77
N THR A 324 0.80 -19.37 4.68
CA THR A 324 1.74 -20.49 4.79
C THR A 324 1.60 -21.14 6.16
N LEU A 325 1.21 -22.41 6.19
CA LEU A 325 1.09 -23.23 7.41
C LEU A 325 2.10 -24.36 7.39
N LEU A 326 3.12 -24.29 8.22
CA LEU A 326 4.10 -25.35 8.41
C LEU A 326 3.82 -26.06 9.73
N GLY A 327 3.00 -27.10 9.66
CA GLY A 327 2.55 -27.85 10.85
C GLY A 327 1.55 -27.07 11.74
N GLY A 328 1.39 -27.56 12.96
CA GLY A 328 0.58 -26.90 14.00
C GLY A 328 -0.90 -27.29 13.99
N ASP A 329 -1.74 -26.46 14.65
CA ASP A 329 -3.20 -26.60 14.78
C ASP A 329 -3.88 -25.31 14.30
N ASN A 330 -4.38 -25.30 13.08
CA ASN A 330 -4.85 -24.08 12.43
C ASN A 330 -6.33 -24.19 12.06
N THR A 331 -7.09 -23.13 12.33
CA THR A 331 -8.52 -23.07 12.00
C THR A 331 -8.86 -21.73 11.33
N PHE A 332 -9.51 -21.81 10.19
CA PHE A 332 -10.00 -20.68 9.41
C PHE A 332 -11.52 -20.79 9.26
N VAL A 333 -12.24 -19.73 9.58
CA VAL A 333 -13.70 -19.68 9.47
C VAL A 333 -14.12 -18.38 8.79
N HIS A 334 -14.90 -18.47 7.72
CA HIS A 334 -15.31 -17.29 6.94
C HIS A 334 -14.14 -16.39 6.55
N ALA A 335 -13.01 -16.97 6.15
CA ALA A 335 -11.87 -16.22 5.65
C ALA A 335 -11.90 -16.12 4.12
N THR A 336 -11.49 -14.96 3.59
CA THR A 336 -11.20 -14.76 2.17
C THR A 336 -9.69 -14.68 1.98
N ILE A 337 -9.12 -15.68 1.32
CA ILE A 337 -7.69 -15.81 1.03
C ILE A 337 -7.54 -15.68 -0.48
N GLY A 338 -6.99 -14.55 -0.97
CA GLY A 338 -6.98 -14.25 -2.39
C GLY A 338 -5.67 -13.67 -2.89
N ASN A 339 -4.94 -14.38 -3.77
CA ASN A 339 -3.67 -13.88 -4.25
C ASN A 339 -3.76 -13.26 -5.66
N PHE A 340 -4.06 -11.96 -5.70
CA PHE A 340 -4.12 -11.14 -6.91
C PHE A 340 -2.95 -10.12 -6.97
N TYR A 341 -1.79 -10.48 -6.43
CA TYR A 341 -0.60 -9.63 -6.38
C TYR A 341 -0.09 -9.26 -7.78
N VAL A 342 0.18 -7.98 -8.01
CA VAL A 342 0.51 -7.42 -9.33
C VAL A 342 1.88 -6.70 -9.39
N PHE A 343 2.62 -6.64 -8.29
CA PHE A 343 3.87 -5.87 -8.22
C PHE A 343 5.11 -6.62 -8.72
N ALA A 344 4.99 -7.92 -9.02
CA ALA A 344 6.07 -8.72 -9.57
C ALA A 344 5.53 -9.72 -10.61
N GLY A 345 6.39 -10.18 -11.51
CA GLY A 345 6.06 -11.18 -12.52
C GLY A 345 5.84 -12.60 -11.98
N GLY A 346 6.24 -12.85 -10.74
CA GLY A 346 5.98 -14.09 -10.00
C GLY A 346 5.41 -13.79 -8.64
N ARG A 347 4.57 -14.68 -8.13
CA ARG A 347 3.98 -14.64 -6.79
C ARG A 347 3.85 -16.04 -6.23
N GLY A 348 3.65 -16.12 -4.90
CA GLY A 348 3.25 -17.38 -4.23
C GLY A 348 1.79 -17.73 -4.49
N LYS A 349 1.29 -18.65 -3.71
CA LYS A 349 -0.08 -19.16 -3.75
C LYS A 349 -0.99 -18.44 -2.74
N ALA A 350 -2.29 -18.59 -2.90
CA ALA A 350 -3.20 -18.16 -1.85
C ALA A 350 -2.98 -18.97 -0.57
N LEU A 351 -2.84 -20.30 -0.67
CA LEU A 351 -2.67 -21.19 0.48
C LEU A 351 -1.59 -22.24 0.23
N HIS A 352 -0.64 -22.35 1.16
CA HIS A 352 0.32 -23.44 1.26
C HIS A 352 0.29 -24.05 2.66
N TYR A 353 0.09 -25.37 2.77
CA TYR A 353 0.17 -26.09 4.05
C TYR A 353 1.02 -27.35 3.90
N SER A 354 1.87 -27.61 4.91
CA SER A 354 2.85 -28.70 4.87
C SER A 354 3.10 -29.26 6.27
N ASN A 355 3.55 -30.51 6.36
CA ASN A 355 4.01 -31.13 7.60
C ASN A 355 5.54 -31.23 7.69
N TYR A 356 6.28 -30.49 6.86
CA TYR A 356 7.75 -30.45 6.88
C TYR A 356 8.30 -29.12 6.36
N MET A 357 9.56 -28.84 6.64
CA MET A 357 10.33 -27.74 6.12
C MET A 357 11.76 -28.19 5.87
N GLY A 358 12.12 -28.41 4.61
CA GLY A 358 13.39 -29.05 4.26
C GLY A 358 13.45 -30.47 4.83
N GLU A 359 14.42 -30.76 5.68
CA GLU A 359 14.55 -32.06 6.37
C GLU A 359 13.79 -32.11 7.72
N GLU A 360 13.31 -30.96 8.21
CA GLU A 360 12.61 -30.86 9.49
C GLU A 360 11.15 -31.30 9.35
N VAL A 361 10.74 -32.26 10.15
CA VAL A 361 9.34 -32.67 10.30
C VAL A 361 8.63 -31.73 11.25
N VAL A 362 7.52 -31.14 10.79
CA VAL A 362 6.68 -30.22 11.57
C VAL A 362 5.24 -30.74 11.51
N PRO A 363 4.78 -31.57 12.44
CA PRO A 363 3.47 -32.22 12.36
C PRO A 363 2.33 -31.24 12.12
N LEU A 364 1.56 -31.45 11.06
CA LEU A 364 0.31 -30.72 10.79
C LEU A 364 -0.83 -31.46 11.45
N ASN A 365 -1.10 -31.14 12.72
CA ASN A 365 -2.14 -31.80 13.49
C ASN A 365 -3.55 -31.37 13.07
N LYS A 366 -3.64 -30.19 12.47
CA LYS A 366 -4.92 -29.66 11.98
C LYS A 366 -4.72 -28.46 11.05
N ALA A 367 -5.40 -28.47 9.91
CA ALA A 367 -5.61 -27.32 9.02
C ALA A 367 -7.06 -27.33 8.56
N THR A 368 -7.95 -26.66 9.28
CA THR A 368 -9.39 -26.68 9.05
C THR A 368 -9.86 -25.36 8.44
N PHE A 369 -10.61 -25.45 7.35
CA PHE A 369 -11.19 -24.33 6.63
C PHE A 369 -12.71 -24.50 6.51
N LEU A 370 -13.48 -23.57 7.08
CA LEU A 370 -14.92 -23.60 7.14
C LEU A 370 -15.50 -22.34 6.49
N ASN A 371 -16.35 -22.48 5.50
CA ASN A 371 -16.95 -21.34 4.77
C ASN A 371 -15.92 -20.35 4.23
N CYS A 372 -14.77 -20.81 3.73
CA CYS A 372 -13.66 -19.98 3.27
C CYS A 372 -13.61 -19.88 1.74
N ILE A 373 -13.10 -18.75 1.23
CA ILE A 373 -12.72 -18.57 -0.17
C ILE A 373 -11.19 -18.68 -0.25
N VAL A 374 -10.69 -19.50 -1.19
CA VAL A 374 -9.26 -19.57 -1.56
C VAL A 374 -9.18 -19.42 -3.07
N THR A 375 -8.67 -18.29 -3.56
CA THR A 375 -8.68 -17.93 -4.99
C THR A 375 -7.48 -17.06 -5.36
N GLY A 376 -7.25 -16.83 -6.65
CA GLY A 376 -6.18 -15.97 -7.14
C GLY A 376 -6.01 -16.01 -8.65
N TYR A 377 -4.86 -15.52 -9.15
CA TYR A 377 -4.58 -15.50 -10.58
C TYR A 377 -3.95 -16.80 -11.12
N SER A 378 -3.52 -17.74 -10.27
CA SER A 378 -2.93 -19.00 -10.72
C SER A 378 -4.00 -20.04 -11.06
N ASP A 379 -3.65 -21.03 -11.88
CA ASP A 379 -4.56 -22.15 -12.17
C ASP A 379 -4.73 -23.11 -11.00
N ASP A 380 -3.89 -23.01 -9.99
CA ASP A 380 -3.93 -23.74 -8.75
C ASP A 380 -3.39 -22.84 -7.63
N GLU A 381 -4.24 -22.44 -6.72
CA GLU A 381 -3.92 -21.53 -5.62
C GLU A 381 -3.72 -22.25 -4.29
N ILE A 382 -3.77 -23.60 -4.27
CA ILE A 382 -3.64 -24.39 -3.06
C ILE A 382 -2.51 -25.43 -3.22
N ILE A 383 -1.55 -25.40 -2.31
CA ILE A 383 -0.52 -26.45 -2.19
C ILE A 383 -0.70 -27.14 -0.85
N GLY A 384 -1.04 -28.44 -0.89
CA GLY A 384 -0.94 -29.34 0.25
C GLY A 384 0.26 -30.28 0.05
N ASP A 385 1.29 -30.14 0.87
CA ASP A 385 2.58 -30.79 0.66
C ASP A 385 2.97 -31.64 1.87
N ALA A 386 2.81 -32.98 1.72
CA ALA A 386 3.14 -33.96 2.75
C ALA A 386 4.56 -34.51 2.55
N SER A 387 5.32 -34.70 3.62
CA SER A 387 6.63 -35.34 3.57
C SER A 387 6.51 -36.79 3.08
N ALA A 388 7.17 -37.08 1.97
CA ALA A 388 7.27 -38.45 1.47
C ALA A 388 8.21 -39.34 2.32
N GLU A 389 9.20 -38.70 3.00
CA GLU A 389 10.19 -39.39 3.83
C GLU A 389 9.64 -39.74 5.23
N HIS A 390 8.62 -39.00 5.69
CA HIS A 390 7.99 -39.13 7.00
C HIS A 390 6.47 -39.32 6.84
N ALA A 391 6.06 -40.35 6.16
CA ALA A 391 4.65 -40.64 5.87
C ALA A 391 3.79 -40.95 7.12
N ASP A 392 4.43 -41.18 8.27
CA ASP A 392 3.82 -41.37 9.58
C ASP A 392 3.58 -40.06 10.35
N ALA A 393 4.17 -38.97 9.87
CA ALA A 393 3.96 -37.65 10.50
C ALA A 393 2.54 -37.11 10.17
N PRO A 394 1.82 -36.58 11.16
CA PRO A 394 0.48 -36.03 10.94
C PRO A 394 0.43 -35.02 9.79
N PHE A 395 -0.54 -35.24 8.89
CA PHE A 395 -0.88 -34.31 7.79
C PHE A 395 -2.39 -34.21 7.68
N GLU A 396 -2.99 -33.52 8.67
CA GLU A 396 -4.44 -33.41 8.83
C GLU A 396 -4.96 -32.10 8.28
N PHE A 397 -5.86 -32.17 7.29
CA PHE A 397 -6.56 -31.02 6.73
C PHE A 397 -8.05 -31.31 6.56
N PHE A 398 -8.87 -30.26 6.53
CA PHE A 398 -10.30 -30.35 6.33
C PHE A 398 -10.87 -29.08 5.72
N PHE A 399 -11.62 -29.22 4.63
CA PHE A 399 -12.35 -28.13 3.99
C PHE A 399 -13.84 -28.43 3.98
N GLN A 400 -14.65 -27.47 4.44
CA GLN A 400 -16.11 -27.60 4.42
C GLN A 400 -16.75 -26.31 3.92
N ASN A 401 -17.68 -26.45 2.95
CA ASN A 401 -18.40 -25.33 2.32
C ASN A 401 -17.46 -24.19 1.88
N CYS A 402 -16.39 -24.52 1.21
CA CYS A 402 -15.39 -23.56 0.72
C CYS A 402 -15.49 -23.38 -0.81
N LEU A 403 -15.10 -22.18 -1.29
CA LEU A 403 -14.85 -21.92 -2.72
C LEU A 403 -13.34 -22.00 -2.95
N LEU A 404 -12.86 -22.95 -3.78
CA LEU A 404 -11.47 -23.33 -3.92
C LEU A 404 -10.98 -23.22 -5.37
N ASP A 405 -9.98 -22.37 -5.64
CA ASP A 405 -9.29 -22.32 -6.94
C ASP A 405 -8.12 -23.32 -6.97
N THR A 406 -8.46 -24.56 -7.19
CA THR A 406 -7.56 -25.71 -7.38
C THR A 406 -8.25 -26.73 -8.29
N PRO A 407 -7.52 -27.59 -9.02
CA PRO A 407 -8.13 -28.70 -9.73
C PRO A 407 -9.03 -29.53 -8.80
N PRO A 408 -10.23 -29.95 -9.24
CA PRO A 408 -11.12 -30.77 -8.43
C PRO A 408 -10.44 -32.06 -7.95
N VAL A 409 -10.55 -32.33 -6.66
CA VAL A 409 -10.00 -33.51 -5.99
C VAL A 409 -11.11 -34.24 -5.25
N GLU A 410 -11.16 -35.56 -5.35
CA GLU A 410 -12.01 -36.42 -4.55
C GLU A 410 -11.26 -36.86 -3.28
N ASP A 411 -11.61 -36.28 -2.15
CA ASP A 411 -11.06 -36.59 -0.83
C ASP A 411 -12.17 -36.42 0.23
N GLU A 412 -12.30 -37.36 1.15
CA GLU A 412 -13.30 -37.36 2.21
C GLU A 412 -13.19 -36.17 3.17
N ARG A 413 -12.01 -35.53 3.17
CA ARG A 413 -11.72 -34.29 3.97
C ARG A 413 -12.16 -32.99 3.26
N ILE A 414 -12.72 -33.08 2.04
CA ILE A 414 -13.23 -31.95 1.27
C ILE A 414 -14.73 -32.11 1.09
N VAL A 415 -15.50 -31.44 1.93
CA VAL A 415 -16.95 -31.64 2.07
C VAL A 415 -17.71 -30.43 1.57
N ASN A 416 -18.67 -30.63 0.66
CA ASN A 416 -19.54 -29.59 0.12
C ASN A 416 -18.80 -28.35 -0.42
N CYS A 417 -17.61 -28.53 -0.99
CA CYS A 417 -16.82 -27.44 -1.53
C CYS A 417 -17.13 -27.18 -3.01
N PHE A 418 -16.93 -25.96 -3.43
CA PHE A 418 -17.13 -25.47 -4.79
C PHE A 418 -15.76 -25.19 -5.42
N TRP A 419 -15.65 -25.52 -6.72
CA TRP A 419 -14.39 -25.31 -7.46
C TRP A 419 -14.47 -24.01 -8.24
N ASP A 420 -13.57 -23.06 -7.95
CA ASP A 420 -13.50 -21.76 -8.60
C ASP A 420 -12.85 -21.89 -9.98
N ARG A 421 -13.62 -22.47 -10.92
CA ARG A 421 -13.18 -22.82 -12.26
C ARG A 421 -14.18 -22.36 -13.29
N LYS A 422 -13.65 -21.97 -14.47
CA LYS A 422 -14.49 -21.73 -15.64
C LYS A 422 -15.12 -23.05 -16.09
N LYS A 423 -16.45 -23.10 -16.06
CA LYS A 423 -17.27 -24.25 -16.52
C LYS A 423 -18.40 -23.73 -17.40
N ASP A 424 -18.96 -24.62 -18.24
CA ASP A 424 -20.20 -24.32 -18.94
C ASP A 424 -21.30 -23.96 -17.93
N GLY A 425 -21.84 -22.74 -18.05
CA GLY A 425 -22.83 -22.18 -17.13
C GLY A 425 -22.25 -21.46 -15.89
N ASN A 426 -20.93 -21.48 -15.67
CA ASN A 426 -20.26 -20.61 -14.69
C ASN A 426 -19.42 -19.56 -15.40
N GLU A 427 -19.98 -18.35 -15.50
CA GLU A 427 -19.31 -17.20 -16.14
C GLU A 427 -18.40 -16.43 -15.20
N VAL A 428 -18.50 -16.68 -13.89
CA VAL A 428 -17.84 -15.91 -12.82
C VAL A 428 -16.87 -16.84 -12.08
N TRP A 429 -15.58 -16.49 -12.09
CA TRP A 429 -14.51 -17.21 -11.45
C TRP A 429 -13.34 -16.26 -11.13
N ARG A 430 -12.47 -16.58 -10.16
CA ARG A 430 -11.31 -15.77 -9.72
C ARG A 430 -11.72 -14.33 -9.36
N GLU A 431 -11.08 -13.31 -9.99
CA GLU A 431 -11.38 -11.90 -9.74
C GLU A 431 -12.82 -11.51 -10.04
N ASP A 432 -13.48 -12.21 -10.96
CA ASP A 432 -14.89 -11.95 -11.31
C ASP A 432 -15.86 -12.38 -10.20
N ASN A 433 -15.40 -13.18 -9.22
CA ASN A 433 -16.17 -13.43 -7.99
C ASN A 433 -16.45 -12.17 -7.17
N PHE A 434 -15.75 -11.07 -7.48
CA PHE A 434 -15.80 -9.84 -6.68
C PHE A 434 -16.34 -8.66 -7.50
N SER A 435 -17.00 -7.73 -6.80
CA SER A 435 -17.60 -6.53 -7.38
C SER A 435 -17.46 -5.34 -6.41
N PRO A 436 -17.13 -4.13 -6.89
CA PRO A 436 -16.74 -3.81 -8.26
C PRO A 436 -15.44 -4.48 -8.69
N ALA A 437 -15.22 -4.57 -10.01
CA ALA A 437 -13.98 -5.10 -10.56
C ALA A 437 -12.74 -4.34 -10.05
N PHE A 438 -11.61 -5.04 -9.96
CA PHE A 438 -10.37 -4.48 -9.45
C PHE A 438 -9.86 -3.32 -10.31
N ASP A 439 -9.53 -2.19 -9.69
CA ASP A 439 -8.87 -1.06 -10.36
C ASP A 439 -7.35 -1.19 -10.21
N LEU A 440 -6.73 -1.86 -11.17
CA LEU A 440 -5.27 -2.10 -11.18
C LEU A 440 -4.47 -0.81 -11.39
N LYS A 441 -5.05 0.25 -11.97
CA LYS A 441 -4.36 1.54 -12.13
C LYS A 441 -4.23 2.28 -10.81
N ARG A 442 -5.22 2.11 -9.93
CA ARG A 442 -5.24 2.70 -8.60
C ARG A 442 -4.83 1.71 -7.51
N LEU A 443 -4.61 0.44 -7.85
CA LEU A 443 -4.33 -0.66 -6.92
C LEU A 443 -5.45 -0.81 -5.86
N ILE A 444 -6.71 -0.74 -6.31
CA ILE A 444 -7.89 -0.92 -5.47
C ILE A 444 -8.46 -2.32 -5.74
N PHE A 445 -8.54 -3.13 -4.70
CA PHE A 445 -9.06 -4.48 -4.74
C PHE A 445 -10.26 -4.57 -3.79
N SER A 446 -11.45 -4.77 -4.36
CA SER A 446 -12.67 -5.02 -3.59
C SER A 446 -12.91 -6.53 -3.51
N PHE A 447 -13.13 -7.03 -2.32
CA PHE A 447 -13.48 -8.44 -2.09
C PHE A 447 -14.95 -8.63 -1.70
N THR A 448 -15.79 -7.65 -1.98
CA THR A 448 -17.25 -7.79 -1.89
C THR A 448 -17.72 -8.75 -3.01
N LEU A 449 -18.60 -9.67 -2.68
CA LEU A 449 -19.02 -10.70 -3.63
C LEU A 449 -19.87 -10.15 -4.78
N ASN A 450 -19.59 -10.65 -5.98
CA ASN A 450 -20.47 -10.51 -7.13
C ASN A 450 -21.71 -11.39 -6.93
N ALA A 451 -22.89 -10.89 -7.28
CA ALA A 451 -24.16 -11.61 -7.18
C ALA A 451 -24.18 -12.99 -7.88
N LYS A 452 -23.34 -13.17 -8.89
CA LYS A 452 -23.24 -14.41 -9.67
C LYS A 452 -22.14 -15.36 -9.14
N SER A 453 -21.40 -14.99 -8.09
CA SER A 453 -20.38 -15.85 -7.52
C SER A 453 -20.98 -17.11 -6.92
N GLN A 454 -20.29 -18.23 -7.08
CA GLN A 454 -20.65 -19.49 -6.39
C GLN A 454 -20.52 -19.39 -4.87
N ALA A 455 -19.88 -18.36 -4.33
CA ALA A 455 -19.80 -18.12 -2.90
C ALA A 455 -21.13 -17.64 -2.30
N VAL A 456 -22.01 -17.03 -3.12
CA VAL A 456 -23.30 -16.47 -2.64
C VAL A 456 -24.27 -17.58 -2.31
N GLY A 457 -24.80 -17.57 -1.08
CA GLY A 457 -25.81 -18.48 -0.59
C GLY A 457 -25.35 -19.92 -0.34
N ASN A 458 -24.05 -20.21 -0.36
CA ASN A 458 -23.52 -21.57 -0.27
C ASN A 458 -22.67 -21.87 0.98
N ALA A 459 -22.63 -20.96 1.95
CA ALA A 459 -22.03 -21.22 3.24
C ALA A 459 -22.92 -22.13 4.11
N ASP A 460 -22.32 -22.87 5.01
CA ASP A 460 -23.04 -23.57 6.07
C ASP A 460 -23.55 -22.58 7.12
N VAL A 461 -24.88 -22.39 7.17
CA VAL A 461 -25.55 -21.46 8.09
C VAL A 461 -25.34 -21.84 9.55
N ALA A 462 -25.16 -23.13 9.88
CA ALA A 462 -24.89 -23.57 11.26
C ALA A 462 -23.51 -23.08 11.71
N ILE A 463 -22.49 -23.15 10.84
CA ILE A 463 -21.15 -22.61 11.07
C ILE A 463 -21.24 -21.07 11.23
N SER A 464 -21.97 -20.39 10.33
CA SER A 464 -22.16 -18.93 10.42
C SER A 464 -22.80 -18.53 11.73
N ARG A 465 -23.86 -19.25 12.16
CA ARG A 465 -24.54 -18.99 13.44
C ARG A 465 -23.64 -19.23 14.65
N GLN A 466 -22.79 -20.25 14.59
CA GLN A 466 -21.93 -20.63 15.70
C GLN A 466 -20.77 -19.64 15.89
N TYR A 467 -20.14 -19.19 14.79
CA TYR A 467 -18.91 -18.44 14.84
C TYR A 467 -19.10 -16.95 14.51
N TYR A 468 -19.74 -16.64 13.37
CA TYR A 468 -19.88 -15.28 12.86
C TYR A 468 -21.29 -15.02 12.31
N PRO A 469 -22.25 -14.63 13.15
CA PRO A 469 -23.59 -14.27 12.69
C PRO A 469 -23.64 -12.99 11.85
N THR A 470 -22.56 -12.21 11.85
CA THR A 470 -22.35 -11.03 10.99
C THR A 470 -21.07 -11.16 10.20
N ASP A 471 -21.01 -10.52 9.05
CA ASP A 471 -19.79 -10.42 8.25
C ASP A 471 -18.81 -9.39 8.82
N MET A 472 -17.63 -9.25 8.20
CA MET A 472 -16.59 -8.32 8.62
C MET A 472 -17.03 -6.84 8.60
N ASN A 473 -18.05 -6.51 7.80
CA ASN A 473 -18.65 -5.18 7.71
C ASN A 473 -19.90 -5.01 8.59
N GLY A 474 -20.24 -6.02 9.39
CA GLY A 474 -21.39 -5.99 10.30
C GLY A 474 -22.72 -6.36 9.64
N LYS A 475 -22.73 -6.79 8.36
CA LYS A 475 -23.95 -7.27 7.70
C LYS A 475 -24.32 -8.65 8.24
N SER A 476 -25.59 -8.86 8.57
CA SER A 476 -26.09 -10.14 9.07
C SER A 476 -25.92 -11.25 8.03
N ARG A 477 -25.48 -12.42 8.49
CA ARG A 477 -25.43 -13.66 7.72
C ARG A 477 -26.67 -14.54 7.91
N LEU A 478 -27.58 -14.11 8.79
CA LEU A 478 -28.72 -14.91 9.25
C LEU A 478 -30.08 -14.30 8.91
N ASP A 479 -30.10 -13.21 8.13
CA ASP A 479 -31.36 -12.52 7.75
C ASP A 479 -32.16 -13.27 6.67
N GLY A 480 -31.60 -14.35 6.11
CA GLY A 480 -32.23 -15.22 5.12
C GLY A 480 -31.96 -16.70 5.40
N ASP A 481 -32.40 -17.55 4.50
CA ASP A 481 -32.18 -19.00 4.56
C ASP A 481 -30.78 -19.42 4.14
N ALA A 482 -29.99 -18.50 3.60
CA ALA A 482 -28.66 -18.74 3.05
C ALA A 482 -27.63 -17.72 3.59
N SER A 483 -26.39 -18.14 3.69
CA SER A 483 -25.23 -17.33 4.06
C SER A 483 -24.15 -17.46 2.97
N ASP A 484 -23.30 -16.46 2.85
CA ASP A 484 -22.26 -16.45 1.83
C ASP A 484 -20.93 -16.99 2.37
N ILE A 485 -20.18 -17.65 1.50
CA ILE A 485 -18.82 -18.10 1.77
C ILE A 485 -17.86 -16.89 1.78
N GLY A 486 -16.85 -16.90 2.65
CA GLY A 486 -15.87 -15.83 2.79
C GLY A 486 -16.21 -14.80 3.87
N CYS A 487 -15.38 -13.76 3.95
CA CYS A 487 -15.46 -12.77 5.04
C CYS A 487 -16.54 -11.69 4.84
N LEU A 488 -17.11 -11.57 3.63
CA LEU A 488 -18.13 -10.56 3.30
C LEU A 488 -19.38 -11.20 2.72
N GLN A 489 -20.53 -10.66 3.10
CA GLN A 489 -21.83 -10.96 2.48
C GLN A 489 -21.99 -10.17 1.17
N HIS A 490 -22.61 -10.80 0.18
CA HIS A 490 -23.03 -10.10 -1.03
C HIS A 490 -23.93 -8.90 -0.69
N LEU A 491 -23.71 -7.79 -1.35
CA LEU A 491 -24.58 -6.62 -1.23
C LEU A 491 -25.65 -6.72 -2.31
N GLU A 492 -26.90 -6.93 -1.92
CA GLU A 492 -28.02 -6.71 -2.82
C GLU A 492 -27.97 -5.24 -3.31
N ALA A 493 -28.06 -5.02 -4.63
CA ALA A 493 -28.23 -3.68 -5.13
C ALA A 493 -29.51 -3.10 -4.54
N GLU A 494 -29.44 -1.94 -3.88
CA GLU A 494 -30.67 -1.21 -3.52
C GLU A 494 -31.46 -0.96 -4.81
N GLU A 495 -32.59 -1.63 -4.97
CA GLU A 495 -33.54 -1.33 -6.02
C GLU A 495 -34.04 0.11 -5.79
N GLY A 496 -33.44 1.08 -6.48
CA GLY A 496 -34.00 2.44 -6.47
C GLY A 496 -33.06 3.62 -6.43
N SER A 497 -31.93 3.62 -7.15
CA SER A 497 -31.32 4.89 -7.56
C SER A 497 -31.16 4.91 -9.09
N GLU A 498 -32.28 4.89 -9.82
CA GLU A 498 -32.29 5.46 -11.14
C GLU A 498 -31.98 6.95 -11.00
N GLU A 499 -30.85 7.35 -11.57
CA GLU A 499 -30.47 8.74 -11.79
C GLU A 499 -31.66 9.52 -12.41
N LYS A 500 -32.04 10.60 -11.74
CA LYS A 500 -32.81 11.67 -12.33
C LYS A 500 -31.90 12.85 -12.62
#